data_598cd0fba5ae4ed1f30e1ce972c09620
#
_entry.id   598cd0fba5ae4ed1f30e1ce972c09620
#
_cell.length_a   1.000
_cell.length_b   1.000
_cell.length_c   1.000
_cell.angle_alpha   90.00
_cell.angle_beta   90.00
_cell.angle_gamma   90.00
#
_symmetry.space_group_name_H-M   'P 1'
#
loop_
_entity.id
_entity.type
_entity.pdbx_description
1 polymer ?
#
loop_
_entity_poly.entity_id
_entity_poly.type
_entity_poly.pdbx_seq_one_letter_code
_entity_poly.pdbx_strand_id
1 'polypeptide(L)'
;MGTFRTYTLKIQGNDITLKNITIENNSARLGQAVALHTEGDRLVFVGCRFIGHQDTVYTGMAGTRLYFKDCYICGTTDFIFGPSTAWFEGCTIESLINSYVTAASTPQDQAFGYEPMSHWRLSKLPWHHPHCDYSRKKLK
;
A
#
# COMPACT_ATOMS: atom_id res chain seq x y z
N MET A 1 -0.89 8.03 -19.69
CA MET A 1 -1.06 8.79 -18.42
C MET A 1 -0.13 8.17 -17.38
N GLY A 2 0.63 8.97 -16.67
CA GLY A 2 1.54 8.45 -15.63
C GLY A 2 0.80 8.00 -14.37
N THR A 3 1.41 7.07 -13.62
CA THR A 3 0.86 6.47 -12.38
C THR A 3 0.21 7.49 -11.43
N PHE A 4 0.86 8.63 -11.23
CA PHE A 4 0.42 9.66 -10.28
C PHE A 4 -0.81 10.47 -10.73
N ARG A 5 -1.38 10.17 -11.87
CA ARG A 5 -2.59 10.82 -12.38
C ARG A 5 -3.77 9.86 -12.53
N THR A 6 -3.65 8.63 -12.02
CA THR A 6 -4.65 7.57 -12.20
C THR A 6 -5.44 7.24 -10.94
N TYR A 7 -5.30 8.03 -9.89
CA TYR A 7 -5.90 7.73 -8.59
C TYR A 7 -7.43 7.86 -8.62
N THR A 8 -8.07 6.97 -7.87
CA THR A 8 -9.50 7.08 -7.56
C THR A 8 -9.74 8.09 -6.44
N LEU A 9 -8.92 8.02 -5.38
CA LEU A 9 -8.93 8.99 -4.28
C LEU A 9 -7.52 9.50 -4.02
N LYS A 10 -7.38 10.82 -3.90
CA LYS A 10 -6.15 11.47 -3.46
C LYS A 10 -6.38 12.23 -2.15
N ILE A 11 -5.49 12.02 -1.18
CA ILE A 11 -5.53 12.71 0.12
C ILE A 11 -4.26 13.54 0.27
N GLN A 12 -4.41 14.84 0.36
CA GLN A 12 -3.29 15.78 0.55
C GLN A 12 -3.28 16.44 1.94
N GLY A 13 -4.40 16.37 2.68
CA GLY A 13 -4.50 16.92 4.02
C GLY A 13 -3.87 16.02 5.08
N ASN A 14 -3.61 16.58 6.26
CA ASN A 14 -3.10 15.87 7.43
C ASN A 14 -4.23 15.53 8.41
N ASP A 15 -3.97 14.60 9.34
CA ASP A 15 -4.87 14.27 10.44
C ASP A 15 -6.25 13.80 9.97
N ILE A 16 -6.27 12.97 8.92
CA ILE A 16 -7.49 12.44 8.32
C ILE A 16 -7.66 10.97 8.69
N THR A 17 -8.86 10.61 9.11
CA THR A 17 -9.25 9.22 9.39
C THR A 17 -10.36 8.79 8.44
N LEU A 18 -10.17 7.68 7.75
CA LEU A 18 -11.20 7.01 6.95
C LEU A 18 -11.55 5.66 7.58
N LYS A 19 -12.84 5.38 7.68
CA LYS A 19 -13.34 4.12 8.25
C LYS A 19 -14.36 3.46 7.34
N ASN A 20 -14.21 2.13 7.17
CA ASN A 20 -15.19 1.28 6.50
C ASN A 20 -15.55 1.73 5.08
N ILE A 21 -14.54 2.21 4.33
CA ILE A 21 -14.71 2.68 2.96
C ILE A 21 -13.99 1.71 2.02
N THR A 22 -14.63 1.39 0.91
CA THR A 22 -14.02 0.66 -0.19
C THR A 22 -13.66 1.64 -1.30
N ILE A 23 -12.39 1.61 -1.71
CA ILE A 23 -11.86 2.41 -2.81
C ILE A 23 -11.29 1.46 -3.84
N GLU A 24 -11.82 1.51 -5.04
CA GLU A 24 -11.43 0.65 -6.14
C GLU A 24 -10.96 1.48 -7.34
N ASN A 25 -9.86 1.07 -7.94
CA ASN A 25 -9.51 1.50 -9.28
C ASN A 25 -9.80 0.35 -10.24
N ASN A 26 -10.89 0.49 -10.98
CA ASN A 26 -11.37 -0.50 -11.94
C ASN A 26 -10.81 -0.29 -13.35
N SER A 27 -9.73 0.45 -13.48
CA SER A 27 -9.04 0.58 -14.77
C SER A 27 -8.58 -0.79 -15.23
N ALA A 28 -8.89 -1.12 -16.47
CA ALA A 28 -8.46 -2.38 -17.07
C ALA A 28 -6.95 -2.58 -16.88
N ARG A 29 -6.50 -3.83 -16.85
CA ARG A 29 -5.10 -4.25 -16.61
C ARG A 29 -4.08 -3.67 -17.61
N LEU A 30 -4.30 -2.47 -18.09
CA LEU A 30 -3.52 -1.81 -19.13
C LEU A 30 -2.40 -0.93 -18.58
N GLY A 31 -1.98 -1.17 -17.31
CA GLY A 31 -0.88 -0.44 -16.72
C GLY A 31 -1.11 -0.04 -15.26
N GLN A 32 -0.35 0.92 -14.81
CA GLN A 32 -0.35 1.40 -13.44
C GLN A 32 -1.60 2.23 -13.14
N ALA A 33 -2.35 1.87 -12.10
CA ALA A 33 -3.56 2.58 -11.72
C ALA A 33 -3.76 2.57 -10.20
N VAL A 34 -3.72 3.74 -9.59
CA VAL A 34 -3.76 3.93 -8.14
C VAL A 34 -5.20 4.01 -7.66
N ALA A 35 -5.58 3.20 -6.66
CA ALA A 35 -6.84 3.37 -5.96
C ALA A 35 -6.73 4.48 -4.92
N LEU A 36 -5.73 4.40 -4.03
CA LEU A 36 -5.47 5.40 -3.00
C LEU A 36 -4.11 6.06 -3.22
N HIS A 37 -4.10 7.39 -3.32
CA HIS A 37 -2.89 8.21 -3.40
C HIS A 37 -2.82 9.13 -2.17
N THR A 38 -1.82 8.96 -1.32
CA THR A 38 -1.64 9.82 -0.14
C THR A 38 -0.44 10.74 -0.28
N GLU A 39 -0.57 11.94 0.24
CA GLU A 39 0.53 12.91 0.37
C GLU A 39 0.55 13.56 1.77
N GLY A 40 -0.48 13.33 2.57
CA GLY A 40 -0.59 13.88 3.92
C GLY A 40 0.12 13.07 4.99
N ASP A 41 0.27 13.68 6.15
CA ASP A 41 0.84 13.07 7.35
C ASP A 41 -0.27 12.74 8.38
N ARG A 42 -0.03 11.72 9.19
CA ARG A 42 -0.94 11.23 10.23
C ARG A 42 -2.31 10.84 9.64
N LEU A 43 -2.28 10.01 8.62
CA LEU A 43 -3.49 9.44 8.01
C LEU A 43 -3.78 8.08 8.64
N VAL A 44 -5.05 7.85 8.95
CA VAL A 44 -5.53 6.62 9.59
C VAL A 44 -6.63 5.98 8.73
N PHE A 45 -6.47 4.70 8.47
CA PHE A 45 -7.44 3.91 7.71
C PHE A 45 -7.85 2.70 8.55
N VAL A 46 -9.13 2.58 8.88
CA VAL A 46 -9.66 1.50 9.71
C VAL A 46 -10.77 0.76 8.97
N GLY A 47 -10.60 -0.55 8.80
CA GLY A 47 -11.62 -1.37 8.15
C GLY A 47 -11.87 -1.00 6.68
N CYS A 48 -10.91 -0.37 6.02
CA CYS A 48 -11.03 0.04 4.63
C CYS A 48 -10.62 -1.09 3.68
N ARG A 49 -11.07 -0.99 2.44
CA ARG A 49 -10.69 -1.91 1.36
C ARG A 49 -10.12 -1.11 0.20
N PHE A 50 -8.92 -1.46 -0.22
CA PHE A 50 -8.27 -0.84 -1.38
C PHE A 50 -8.06 -1.90 -2.45
N ILE A 51 -8.76 -1.75 -3.56
CA ILE A 51 -8.87 -2.76 -4.61
C ILE A 51 -8.31 -2.20 -5.91
N GLY A 52 -7.36 -2.90 -6.48
CA GLY A 52 -6.72 -2.50 -7.73
C GLY A 52 -5.89 -3.62 -8.33
N HIS A 53 -5.00 -3.23 -9.22
CA HIS A 53 -4.06 -4.12 -9.89
C HIS A 53 -2.62 -3.67 -9.61
N GLN A 54 -1.89 -3.20 -10.60
CA GLN A 54 -0.58 -2.63 -10.37
C GLN A 54 -0.70 -1.26 -9.69
N ASP A 55 0.12 -1.02 -8.68
CA ASP A 55 0.22 0.26 -7.96
C ASP A 55 -1.05 0.68 -7.21
N THR A 56 -1.74 -0.24 -6.53
CA THR A 56 -3.03 0.03 -5.87
C THR A 56 -2.98 1.15 -4.83
N VAL A 57 -1.97 1.14 -3.93
CA VAL A 57 -1.85 2.12 -2.83
C VAL A 57 -0.50 2.83 -2.91
N TYR A 58 -0.55 4.12 -3.14
CA TYR A 58 0.62 4.99 -3.06
C TYR A 58 0.70 5.67 -1.69
N THR A 59 1.78 5.42 -0.96
CA THR A 59 2.08 6.02 0.33
C THR A 59 3.14 7.10 0.17
N GLY A 60 2.78 8.22 -0.38
CA GLY A 60 3.63 9.39 -0.52
C GLY A 60 3.54 10.21 0.75
N MET A 61 4.35 11.07 0.96
CA MET A 61 5.59 11.69 0.77
C MET A 61 6.62 11.17 1.80
N ALA A 62 7.92 11.38 1.56
CA ALA A 62 8.92 11.08 2.58
C ALA A 62 8.64 11.84 3.88
N GLY A 63 8.83 11.16 5.02
CA GLY A 63 8.60 11.75 6.34
C GLY A 63 7.15 11.75 6.81
N THR A 64 6.19 11.33 6.00
CA THR A 64 4.79 11.18 6.41
C THR A 64 4.53 9.83 7.08
N ARG A 65 3.49 9.79 7.90
CA ARG A 65 3.11 8.62 8.70
C ARG A 65 1.68 8.20 8.38
N LEU A 66 1.52 6.91 8.09
CA LEU A 66 0.23 6.31 7.76
C LEU A 66 -0.03 5.13 8.70
N TYR A 67 -1.29 4.92 9.05
CA TYR A 67 -1.72 3.79 9.86
C TYR A 67 -2.89 3.08 9.20
N PHE A 68 -2.72 1.80 8.91
CA PHE A 68 -3.74 0.93 8.34
C PHE A 68 -4.10 -0.14 9.37
N LYS A 69 -5.35 -0.15 9.83
CA LYS A 69 -5.86 -1.14 10.78
C LYS A 69 -7.01 -1.92 10.18
N ASP A 70 -6.91 -3.25 10.24
CA ASP A 70 -7.95 -4.16 9.77
C ASP A 70 -8.42 -3.86 8.34
N CYS A 71 -7.49 -3.44 7.49
CA CYS A 71 -7.74 -3.13 6.09
C CYS A 71 -7.50 -4.33 5.19
N TYR A 72 -8.17 -4.33 4.04
CA TYR A 72 -7.91 -5.25 2.94
C TYR A 72 -7.27 -4.50 1.78
N ILE A 73 -6.16 -5.01 1.27
CA ILE A 73 -5.45 -4.41 0.15
C ILE A 73 -5.11 -5.51 -0.85
N CYS A 74 -5.48 -5.33 -2.11
CA CYS A 74 -5.12 -6.28 -3.14
C CYS A 74 -4.54 -5.61 -4.38
N GLY A 75 -3.79 -6.38 -5.13
CA GLY A 75 -3.20 -5.94 -6.39
C GLY A 75 -2.36 -7.00 -7.06
N THR A 76 -1.68 -6.62 -8.12
CA THR A 76 -0.84 -7.53 -8.91
C THR A 76 0.64 -7.31 -8.65
N THR A 77 1.19 -6.15 -9.00
CA THR A 77 2.61 -5.85 -8.88
C THR A 77 2.81 -4.53 -8.16
N ASP A 78 3.74 -4.52 -7.19
CA ASP A 78 4.14 -3.32 -6.46
C ASP A 78 2.95 -2.50 -5.95
N PHE A 79 1.89 -3.21 -5.53
CA PHE A 79 0.60 -2.58 -5.27
C PHE A 79 0.51 -1.83 -3.93
N ILE A 80 1.58 -1.85 -3.11
CA ILE A 80 1.78 -0.93 -1.98
C ILE A 80 3.17 -0.31 -2.18
N PHE A 81 3.22 0.98 -2.48
CA PHE A 81 4.48 1.62 -2.83
C PHE A 81 4.55 3.06 -2.32
N GLY A 82 5.75 3.58 -2.17
CA GLY A 82 6.01 4.95 -1.76
C GLY A 82 7.01 5.09 -0.62
N PRO A 83 7.39 6.35 -0.28
CA PRO A 83 8.48 6.63 0.65
C PRO A 83 8.06 6.84 2.11
N SER A 84 6.76 6.80 2.45
CA SER A 84 6.29 7.09 3.80
C SER A 84 6.65 6.01 4.81
N THR A 85 6.52 6.32 6.10
CA THR A 85 6.40 5.33 7.16
C THR A 85 4.94 4.87 7.24
N ALA A 86 4.69 3.58 7.07
CA ALA A 86 3.35 3.03 7.14
C ALA A 86 3.30 1.85 8.12
N TRP A 87 2.33 1.89 9.02
CA TRP A 87 2.08 0.85 10.00
C TRP A 87 0.83 0.06 9.60
N PHE A 88 0.98 -1.25 9.41
CA PHE A 88 -0.12 -2.14 9.04
C PHE A 88 -0.42 -3.08 10.19
N GLU A 89 -1.62 -3.02 10.75
CA GLU A 89 -2.07 -3.87 11.86
C GLU A 89 -3.33 -4.63 11.48
N GLY A 90 -3.28 -5.95 11.59
CA GLY A 90 -4.43 -6.81 11.29
C GLY A 90 -4.89 -6.75 9.83
N CYS A 91 -4.06 -6.27 8.93
CA CYS A 91 -4.43 -6.12 7.53
C CYS A 91 -4.33 -7.45 6.77
N THR A 92 -5.21 -7.62 5.79
CA THR A 92 -5.15 -8.71 4.83
C THR A 92 -4.61 -8.17 3.51
N ILE A 93 -3.49 -8.71 3.06
CA ILE A 93 -2.85 -8.34 1.81
C ILE A 93 -3.00 -9.51 0.84
N GLU A 94 -3.68 -9.27 -0.28
CA GLU A 94 -3.92 -10.30 -1.29
C GLU A 94 -3.17 -9.97 -2.59
N SER A 95 -2.23 -10.83 -2.94
CA SER A 95 -1.57 -10.76 -4.24
C SER A 95 -2.36 -11.56 -5.27
N LEU A 96 -2.79 -10.90 -6.33
CA LEU A 96 -3.63 -11.51 -7.37
C LEU A 96 -2.80 -12.30 -8.38
N ILE A 97 -1.49 -12.07 -8.44
CA ILE A 97 -0.55 -12.80 -9.30
C ILE A 97 0.76 -13.04 -8.55
N ASN A 98 1.59 -13.87 -9.14
CA ASN A 98 2.94 -14.13 -8.65
C ASN A 98 3.87 -12.95 -8.97
N SER A 99 3.94 -11.94 -8.10
CA SER A 99 4.76 -10.75 -8.30
C SER A 99 5.12 -10.08 -6.96
N TYR A 100 5.83 -8.96 -7.01
CA TYR A 100 6.19 -8.20 -5.82
C TYR A 100 4.97 -7.49 -5.22
N VAL A 101 4.81 -7.57 -3.91
CA VAL A 101 3.71 -6.94 -3.17
C VAL A 101 3.99 -5.47 -2.92
N THR A 102 5.23 -5.15 -2.54
CA THR A 102 5.60 -3.78 -2.15
C THR A 102 6.78 -3.26 -2.94
N ALA A 103 6.77 -1.96 -3.15
CA ALA A 103 7.91 -1.19 -3.67
C ALA A 103 8.14 0.03 -2.77
N ALA A 104 8.50 -0.23 -1.51
CA ALA A 104 8.84 0.84 -0.57
C ALA A 104 10.06 1.60 -1.05
N SER A 105 9.98 2.92 -1.06
CA SER A 105 11.08 3.81 -1.44
C SER A 105 11.48 4.72 -0.28
N THR A 106 11.40 4.20 0.94
CA THR A 106 11.74 4.92 2.16
C THR A 106 13.18 5.43 2.11
N PRO A 107 13.41 6.73 2.35
CA PRO A 107 14.75 7.30 2.39
C PRO A 107 15.65 6.60 3.43
N GLN A 108 16.94 6.54 3.14
CA GLN A 108 17.90 5.83 3.99
C GLN A 108 18.05 6.44 5.39
N ASP A 109 17.80 7.72 5.54
CA ASP A 109 17.83 8.45 6.81
C ASP A 109 16.53 8.35 7.62
N GLN A 110 15.48 7.77 7.05
CA GLN A 110 14.22 7.56 7.74
C GLN A 110 14.26 6.26 8.55
N ALA A 111 13.96 6.37 9.86
CA ALA A 111 14.12 5.26 10.80
C ALA A 111 13.22 4.06 10.49
N PHE A 112 12.01 4.29 9.97
CA PHE A 112 11.02 3.24 9.72
C PHE A 112 10.38 3.37 8.33
N GLY A 113 10.23 2.23 7.67
CA GLY A 113 9.46 2.10 6.43
C GLY A 113 8.07 1.52 6.69
N TYR A 114 7.80 0.33 6.19
CA TYR A 114 6.52 -0.36 6.40
C TYR A 114 6.61 -1.32 7.59
N GLU A 115 5.77 -1.11 8.61
CA GLU A 115 5.76 -1.84 9.87
C GLU A 115 4.34 -2.08 10.40
N PRO A 116 4.09 -3.05 11.29
CA PRO A 116 4.82 -4.30 11.42
C PRO A 116 4.43 -5.28 10.31
N MET A 117 5.39 -5.92 9.73
CA MET A 117 5.13 -6.87 8.65
C MET A 117 4.66 -8.23 9.14
N SER A 118 4.87 -8.53 10.43
CA SER A 118 4.50 -9.82 11.03
C SER A 118 2.98 -10.07 11.11
N HIS A 119 2.17 -9.03 10.96
CA HIS A 119 0.71 -9.11 11.03
C HIS A 119 0.04 -9.18 9.66
N TRP A 120 0.79 -9.23 8.60
CA TRP A 120 0.25 -9.34 7.26
C TRP A 120 -0.18 -10.77 6.98
N ARG A 121 -1.35 -10.92 6.38
CA ARG A 121 -1.83 -12.19 5.86
C ARG A 121 -1.82 -12.14 4.34
N LEU A 122 -1.12 -13.09 3.74
CA LEU A 122 -1.19 -13.30 2.30
C LEU A 122 -2.24 -14.35 2.02
N SER A 123 -3.31 -13.98 1.34
CA SER A 123 -4.30 -14.91 0.83
C SER A 123 -3.96 -15.31 -0.60
N LYS A 124 -4.30 -16.53 -0.96
CA LYS A 124 -4.17 -17.11 -2.32
C LYS A 124 -2.75 -17.36 -2.84
N LEU A 125 -1.68 -17.02 -2.11
CA LEU A 125 -0.34 -17.43 -2.49
C LEU A 125 0.19 -18.53 -1.58
N PRO A 126 0.93 -19.50 -2.13
CA PRO A 126 1.75 -20.37 -1.31
C PRO A 126 2.73 -19.52 -0.52
N TRP A 127 2.77 -19.75 0.78
CA TRP A 127 3.60 -18.97 1.71
C TRP A 127 5.11 -19.12 1.55
N HIS A 128 5.56 -19.83 0.55
CA HIS A 128 6.97 -19.94 0.15
C HIS A 128 7.35 -19.06 -1.03
N HIS A 129 6.54 -18.04 -1.35
CA HIS A 129 6.82 -17.25 -2.53
C HIS A 129 8.03 -16.35 -2.28
N PRO A 130 9.15 -16.49 -3.03
CA PRO A 130 10.38 -15.74 -2.79
C PRO A 130 10.21 -14.22 -2.96
N HIS A 131 9.14 -13.80 -3.61
CA HIS A 131 8.83 -12.39 -3.83
C HIS A 131 8.01 -11.75 -2.70
N CYS A 132 7.58 -12.53 -1.72
CA CYS A 132 6.85 -12.04 -0.55
C CYS A 132 7.77 -11.84 0.67
N ASP A 133 9.07 -11.77 0.48
CA ASP A 133 10.02 -11.46 1.54
C ASP A 133 10.04 -9.95 1.79
N TYR A 134 9.20 -9.53 2.70
CA TYR A 134 9.07 -8.11 3.08
C TYR A 134 10.32 -7.56 3.73
N SER A 135 11.13 -8.40 4.38
CA SER A 135 12.35 -7.98 5.05
C SER A 135 13.37 -7.37 4.09
N ARG A 136 13.39 -7.86 2.86
CA ARG A 136 14.30 -7.36 1.82
C ARG A 136 13.87 -6.00 1.25
N LYS A 137 12.58 -5.68 1.33
CA LYS A 137 12.06 -4.42 0.79
C LYS A 137 12.12 -3.27 1.80
N LYS A 138 12.39 -3.54 3.06
CA LYS A 138 12.65 -2.53 4.09
C LYS A 138 13.89 -1.69 3.84
N LEU A 139 14.85 -2.22 3.11
CA LEU A 139 16.19 -1.66 2.96
C LEU A 139 16.44 -0.99 1.61
N LYS A 140 15.42 -0.85 0.80
CA LYS A 140 15.57 -0.17 -0.49
C LYS A 140 15.22 1.29 -0.41
#